data_58173c15a9ec9b8f282ed56fc7cf0335
#
_entry.id   58173c15a9ec9b8f282ed56fc7cf0335
#
_cell.length_a   1.000
_cell.length_b   1.000
_cell.length_c   1.000
_cell.angle_alpha   90.00
_cell.angle_beta   90.00
_cell.angle_gamma   90.00
#
_symmetry.space_group_name_H-M   'P 1'
#
loop_
_entity.id
_entity.type
_entity.pdbx_description
1 polymer ?
#
loop_
_entity_poly.entity_id
_entity_poly.type
_entity_poly.pdbx_seq_one_letter_code
_entity_poly.pdbx_strand_id
1 'polypeptide(L)'
;FPTANVQLTETEKILPADGVYAVSSEYNGRTLYGMMNIGWRPTIKEAKIERKIEVHFFDFQSDIYEAYLALCLHERMRAEQKFENLEALKAQLKKDELAVRAYFQRT
;
A
#
# COMPACT_ATOMS: atom_id res chain seq x y z
N PHE A 1 -7.24 8.51 -3.53
CA PHE A 1 -6.11 8.01 -2.74
C PHE A 1 -4.85 8.02 -3.58
N PRO A 2 -4.01 9.05 -3.46
CA PRO A 2 -2.73 9.03 -4.15
C PRO A 2 -1.85 7.91 -3.61
N THR A 3 -1.23 7.18 -4.51
CA THR A 3 -0.40 6.04 -4.14
C THR A 3 0.94 6.11 -4.86
N ALA A 4 1.95 5.50 -4.26
CA ALA A 4 3.23 5.27 -4.89
C ALA A 4 3.33 3.82 -5.31
N ASN A 5 3.81 3.58 -6.52
CA ASN A 5 4.13 2.23 -6.96
C ASN A 5 5.48 1.83 -6.40
N VAL A 6 5.54 0.64 -5.85
CA VAL A 6 6.74 0.14 -5.21
C VAL A 6 7.41 -0.89 -6.11
N GLN A 7 8.70 -0.68 -6.36
CA GLN A 7 9.54 -1.67 -7.03
C GLN A 7 10.45 -2.32 -6.01
N LEU A 8 10.50 -3.64 -6.06
CA LEU A 8 11.42 -4.38 -5.20
C LEU A 8 12.77 -4.50 -5.89
N THR A 9 13.84 -4.28 -5.14
CA THR A 9 15.17 -4.29 -5.72
C THR A 9 15.77 -5.68 -5.76
N GLU A 10 16.04 -6.27 -4.62
CA GLU A 10 16.79 -7.53 -4.62
C GLU A 10 16.22 -8.61 -3.72
N THR A 11 15.15 -8.33 -3.01
CA THR A 11 14.60 -9.28 -2.05
C THR A 11 13.17 -9.69 -2.36
N GLU A 12 12.78 -9.53 -3.60
CA GLU A 12 11.42 -9.87 -4.05
C GLU A 12 11.08 -11.34 -3.88
N LYS A 13 12.06 -12.16 -3.55
CA LYS A 13 11.84 -13.60 -3.32
C LYS A 13 10.96 -13.86 -2.09
N ILE A 14 10.93 -12.91 -1.15
CA ILE A 14 10.16 -13.06 0.09
C ILE A 14 9.12 -11.96 0.14
N LEU A 15 8.15 -12.06 -0.74
CA LEU A 15 7.07 -11.10 -0.77
C LEU A 15 5.93 -11.59 0.14
N PRO A 16 5.36 -10.72 0.98
CA PRO A 16 4.22 -11.11 1.80
C PRO A 16 3.00 -11.50 0.97
N ALA A 17 2.05 -12.15 1.60
CA ALA A 17 0.82 -12.55 0.93
C ALA A 17 0.03 -11.32 0.46
N ASP A 18 -0.82 -11.49 -0.53
CA ASP A 18 -1.68 -10.43 -1.01
C ASP A 18 -2.58 -9.91 0.12
N GLY A 19 -2.85 -8.62 0.10
CA GLY A 19 -3.69 -8.02 1.12
C GLY A 19 -3.34 -6.56 1.37
N VAL A 20 -3.95 -6.01 2.40
CA VAL A 20 -3.72 -4.63 2.83
C VAL A 20 -2.99 -4.65 4.17
N TYR A 21 -1.93 -3.86 4.26
CA TYR A 21 -1.02 -3.84 5.40
C TYR A 21 -0.89 -2.45 6.00
N ALA A 22 -0.78 -2.40 7.31
CA ALA A 22 -0.34 -1.18 8.00
C ALA A 22 1.17 -1.10 7.86
N VAL A 23 1.67 0.03 7.34
CA VAL A 23 3.10 0.21 7.09
C VAL A 23 3.59 1.54 7.59
N SER A 24 4.89 1.64 7.82
CA SER A 24 5.53 2.90 8.12
C SER A 24 6.86 2.99 7.39
N SER A 25 7.36 4.22 7.28
CA SER A 25 8.66 4.48 6.68
C SER A 25 9.23 5.76 7.26
N GLU A 26 10.54 5.91 7.18
CA GLU A 26 11.22 7.14 7.58
C GLU A 26 11.60 7.93 6.33
N TYR A 27 11.26 9.22 6.33
CA TYR A 27 11.58 10.09 5.21
C TYR A 27 11.95 11.47 5.73
N ASN A 28 13.19 11.89 5.49
CA ASN A 28 13.71 13.19 5.92
C ASN A 28 13.49 13.44 7.42
N GLY A 29 13.76 12.44 8.25
CA GLY A 29 13.65 12.57 9.70
C GLY A 29 12.22 12.50 10.22
N ARG A 30 11.27 12.19 9.36
CA ARG A 30 9.86 12.10 9.71
C ARG A 30 9.37 10.68 9.50
N THR A 31 8.57 10.17 10.43
CA THR A 31 7.92 8.86 10.27
C THR A 31 6.63 9.05 9.47
N LEU A 32 6.53 8.33 8.37
CA LEU A 32 5.33 8.29 7.56
C LEU A 32 4.56 7.03 7.87
N TYR A 33 3.27 7.15 8.08
CA TYR A 33 2.36 6.03 8.29
C TYR A 33 1.45 5.88 7.10
N GLY A 34 1.16 4.64 6.73
CA GLY A 34 0.32 4.43 5.56
C GLY A 34 -0.23 3.03 5.47
N MET A 35 -0.87 2.78 4.34
CA MET A 35 -1.37 1.45 4.01
C MET A 35 -0.76 0.98 2.70
N MET A 36 -0.43 -0.30 2.65
CA MET A 36 0.16 -0.93 1.47
C MET A 36 -0.79 -2.00 0.96
N ASN A 37 -1.03 -1.99 -0.33
CA ASN A 37 -1.85 -3.00 -0.99
C ASN A 37 -0.97 -3.85 -1.90
N ILE A 38 -0.99 -5.15 -1.69
CA ILE A 38 -0.36 -6.12 -2.58
C ILE A 38 -1.47 -6.90 -3.25
N GLY A 39 -1.53 -6.83 -4.57
CA GLY A 39 -2.57 -7.51 -5.31
C GLY A 39 -2.27 -7.64 -6.79
N TRP A 40 -3.13 -8.35 -7.48
CA TRP A 40 -2.98 -8.59 -8.91
C TRP A 40 -3.75 -7.54 -9.68
N ARG A 41 -3.11 -6.96 -10.68
CA ARG A 41 -3.71 -5.92 -11.53
C ARG A 41 -3.46 -6.23 -12.99
N PRO A 42 -4.45 -6.00 -13.87
CA PRO A 42 -4.21 -6.12 -15.29
C PRO A 42 -3.32 -4.98 -15.80
N THR A 43 -2.41 -5.31 -16.72
CA THR A 43 -1.61 -4.31 -17.40
C THR A 43 -2.14 -4.15 -18.81
N ILE A 44 -2.50 -2.94 -19.18
CA ILE A 44 -3.11 -2.66 -20.49
C ILE A 44 -2.12 -2.85 -21.62
N LYS A 45 -0.88 -2.40 -21.43
CA LYS A 45 0.14 -2.45 -22.47
C LYS A 45 0.57 -3.87 -22.86
N GLU A 46 0.63 -4.75 -21.90
CA GLU A 46 1.16 -6.10 -22.11
C GLU A 46 0.10 -7.17 -22.08
N ALA A 47 -1.15 -6.77 -21.88
CA ALA A 47 -2.30 -7.68 -21.84
C ALA A 47 -2.09 -8.86 -20.88
N LYS A 48 -1.45 -8.59 -19.75
CA LYS A 48 -1.19 -9.62 -18.74
C LYS A 48 -1.58 -9.14 -17.36
N ILE A 49 -1.60 -10.05 -16.40
CA ILE A 49 -1.90 -9.72 -15.00
C ILE A 49 -0.60 -9.73 -14.23
N GLU A 50 -0.33 -8.65 -13.52
CA GLU A 50 0.87 -8.50 -12.71
C GLU A 50 0.51 -8.30 -11.26
N ARG A 51 1.40 -8.77 -10.39
CA ARG A 51 1.31 -8.49 -8.97
C ARG A 51 1.91 -7.12 -8.73
N LYS A 52 1.15 -6.24 -8.07
CA LYS A 52 1.58 -4.87 -7.83
C LYS A 52 1.55 -4.54 -6.36
N ILE A 53 2.48 -3.68 -5.97
CA ILE A 53 2.58 -3.16 -4.61
C ILE A 53 2.36 -1.65 -4.68
N GLU A 54 1.34 -1.18 -3.98
CA GLU A 54 1.01 0.23 -3.94
C GLU A 54 0.95 0.70 -2.49
N VAL A 55 1.53 1.86 -2.21
CA VAL A 55 1.56 2.42 -0.85
C VAL A 55 0.95 3.80 -0.87
N HIS A 56 0.04 4.04 0.05
CA HIS A 56 -0.54 5.35 0.31
C HIS A 56 -0.11 5.81 1.70
N PHE A 57 0.68 6.88 1.76
CA PHE A 57 1.08 7.47 3.03
C PHE A 57 0.08 8.53 3.46
N PHE A 58 -0.34 8.47 4.71
CA PHE A 58 -1.31 9.41 5.27
C PHE A 58 -0.65 10.75 5.57
N ASP A 59 -1.41 11.82 5.38
CA ASP A 59 -0.99 13.16 5.80
C ASP A 59 0.35 13.57 5.17
N PHE A 60 0.60 13.10 3.97
CA PHE A 60 1.82 13.39 3.23
C PHE A 60 1.44 13.76 1.80
N GLN A 61 1.75 15.00 1.41
CA GLN A 61 1.33 15.53 0.11
C GLN A 61 2.50 15.77 -0.85
N SER A 62 3.72 15.58 -0.41
CA SER A 62 4.87 15.74 -1.28
C SER A 62 5.05 14.51 -2.17
N ASP A 63 5.57 14.73 -3.36
CA ASP A 63 5.88 13.63 -4.26
C ASP A 63 7.17 12.96 -3.82
N ILE A 64 7.13 11.64 -3.75
CA ILE A 64 8.32 10.85 -3.45
C ILE A 64 8.68 10.11 -4.73
N TYR A 65 9.33 10.81 -5.64
CA TYR A 65 9.78 10.20 -6.88
C TYR A 65 11.19 9.66 -6.70
N GLU A 66 11.39 8.45 -7.20
CA GLU A 66 12.71 7.82 -7.24
C GLU A 66 13.42 7.77 -5.90
N ALA A 67 12.65 7.83 -4.82
CA ALA A 67 13.22 7.70 -3.49
C ALA A 67 13.27 6.24 -3.07
N TYR A 68 14.32 5.87 -2.38
CA TYR A 68 14.44 4.54 -1.79
C TYR A 68 13.94 4.63 -0.36
N LEU A 69 12.82 3.96 -0.11
CA LEU A 69 12.21 3.94 1.22
C LEU A 69 12.23 2.52 1.76
N ALA A 70 12.65 2.39 3.00
CA ALA A 70 12.52 1.14 3.73
C ALA A 70 11.12 1.10 4.33
N LEU A 71 10.33 0.13 3.93
CA LEU A 71 8.99 -0.04 4.46
C LEU A 71 9.01 -1.02 5.62
N CYS A 72 8.43 -0.61 6.72
CA CYS A 72 8.22 -1.46 7.88
C CYS A 72 6.78 -1.95 7.86
N LEU A 73 6.58 -3.24 7.68
CA LEU A 73 5.25 -3.85 7.69
C LEU A 73 4.88 -4.19 9.13
N HIS A 74 3.75 -3.67 9.59
CA HIS A 74 3.33 -3.86 10.97
C HIS A 74 2.28 -4.95 11.12
N GLU A 75 1.22 -4.90 10.32
CA GLU A 75 0.15 -5.87 10.43
C GLU A 75 -0.61 -5.99 9.12
N ARG A 76 -1.00 -7.22 8.79
CA ARG A 76 -1.88 -7.48 7.66
C ARG A 76 -3.31 -7.20 8.12
N MET A 77 -3.93 -6.19 7.52
CA MET A 77 -5.25 -5.73 7.94
C MET A 77 -6.38 -6.56 7.34
N ARG A 78 -6.22 -6.98 6.10
CA ARG A 78 -7.20 -7.84 5.43
C ARG A 78 -6.60 -8.49 4.20
N ALA A 79 -7.27 -9.54 3.71
CA ALA A 79 -6.91 -10.20 2.47
C ALA A 79 -7.29 -9.35 1.27
N GLU A 80 -6.73 -9.69 0.12
CA GLU A 80 -7.10 -9.08 -1.15
C GLU A 80 -8.58 -9.39 -1.43
N GLN A 81 -9.26 -8.43 -2.06
CA GLN A 81 -10.69 -8.53 -2.31
C GLN A 81 -11.01 -7.92 -3.68
N LYS A 82 -11.92 -8.54 -4.39
CA LYS A 82 -12.44 -8.02 -5.65
C LYS A 82 -13.68 -7.18 -5.40
N PHE A 83 -13.85 -6.13 -6.20
CA PHE A 83 -14.98 -5.22 -6.07
C PHE A 83 -15.78 -5.17 -7.35
N GLU A 84 -17.10 -5.09 -7.24
CA GLU A 84 -17.99 -5.04 -8.39
C GLU A 84 -17.88 -3.75 -9.18
N ASN A 85 -17.53 -2.65 -8.50
CA ASN A 85 -17.44 -1.35 -9.13
C ASN A 85 -16.49 -0.43 -8.36
N LEU A 86 -16.22 0.72 -8.94
CA LEU A 86 -15.29 1.69 -8.38
C LEU A 86 -15.77 2.24 -7.04
N GLU A 87 -17.07 2.42 -6.88
CA GLU A 87 -17.61 2.96 -5.64
C GLU A 87 -17.42 2.01 -4.46
N ALA A 88 -17.63 0.70 -4.70
CA ALA A 88 -17.37 -0.30 -3.68
C ALA A 88 -15.90 -0.32 -3.28
N LEU A 89 -15.00 -0.19 -4.26
CA LEU A 89 -13.57 -0.10 -3.99
C LEU A 89 -13.25 1.12 -3.13
N LYS A 90 -13.77 2.29 -3.49
CA LYS A 90 -13.53 3.52 -2.74
C LYS A 90 -14.04 3.42 -1.31
N ALA A 91 -15.22 2.84 -1.13
CA ALA A 91 -15.78 2.67 0.21
C ALA A 91 -14.89 1.77 1.08
N GLN A 92 -14.38 0.69 0.50
CA GLN A 92 -13.49 -0.20 1.24
C GLN A 92 -12.16 0.48 1.55
N LEU A 93 -11.62 1.26 0.63
CA LEU A 93 -10.36 1.98 0.88
C LEU A 93 -10.50 2.97 2.04
N LYS A 94 -11.65 3.61 2.17
CA LYS A 94 -11.91 4.49 3.32
C LYS A 94 -11.95 3.73 4.63
N LYS A 95 -12.57 2.55 4.62
CA LYS A 95 -12.57 1.69 5.80
C LYS A 95 -11.17 1.22 6.15
N ASP A 96 -10.38 0.89 5.14
CA ASP A 96 -8.99 0.47 5.34
C ASP A 96 -8.17 1.59 5.96
N GLU A 97 -8.33 2.81 5.47
CA GLU A 97 -7.61 3.96 6.02
C GLU A 97 -7.95 4.17 7.49
N LEU A 98 -9.23 4.12 7.83
CA LEU A 98 -9.66 4.28 9.22
C LEU A 98 -9.10 3.16 10.11
N ALA A 99 -9.11 1.94 9.61
CA ALA A 99 -8.58 0.81 10.38
C ALA A 99 -7.08 0.92 10.61
N VAL A 100 -6.34 1.33 9.59
CA VAL A 100 -4.88 1.47 9.70
C VAL A 100 -4.53 2.65 10.62
N ARG A 101 -5.24 3.78 10.49
CA ARG A 101 -5.02 4.91 11.38
C ARG A 101 -5.30 4.54 12.83
N ALA A 102 -6.36 3.77 13.08
CA ALA A 102 -6.67 3.30 14.42
C ALA A 102 -5.59 2.37 14.96
N TYR A 103 -5.04 1.52 14.09
CA TYR A 103 -3.95 0.63 14.48
C TYR A 103 -2.75 1.43 15.02
N PHE A 104 -2.34 2.46 14.31
CA PHE A 104 -1.18 3.26 14.72
C PHE A 104 -1.47 4.12 15.95
N GLN A 105 -2.71 4.46 16.20
CA GLN A 105 -3.07 5.23 17.40
C GLN A 105 -3.02 4.40 18.67
N ARG A 106 -3.05 3.08 18.56
CA ARG A 106 -2.98 2.18 19.72
C ARG A 106 -1.56 1.94 20.22
N THR A 107 -0.59 2.26 19.42
CA THR A 107 0.82 1.91 19.74
C THR A 107 1.63 3.08 20.29
#